data_e0cd91abc5f8abfe0724a61ab2c525d9
#
_entry.id   e0cd91abc5f8abfe0724a61ab2c525d9
#
_cell.length_a   1.000
_cell.length_b   1.000
_cell.length_c   1.000
_cell.angle_alpha   90.00
_cell.angle_beta   90.00
_cell.angle_gamma   90.00
#
_symmetry.space_group_name_H-M   'P 1'
#
loop_
_entity.id
_entity.type
_entity.pdbx_description
1 polymer ?
#
loop_
_entity_poly.entity_id
_entity_poly.type
_entity_poly.pdbx_seq_one_letter_code
_entity_poly.pdbx_strand_id
1 'polypeptide(L)'
;MTKPTTTKARLASTPTPMRVRRPARALAMLTTVALGAGLIAFTDTAGAAPLNITDATFEWSVSEEANTGSFNGQCNFMSAGVSDGYAGTYKATDGNATVLKLNSANEYVPISDYTTRCKDKDGNNVTAAGARRLGQKVRYTKGVGTADPVTGETSIQFTGTFSVNYYGTLTPFWFINPRVEVDASGNGKLIAFMAGYASSIDDPDVRELINPVANVTVATFDTNSKNNTGFVATPHWAGVEYNDGEVPQIRVFPGWGSWSLPMIKMMERLGLGAYWYTTGSAADARKPGAPLTVGFGATTAPTTSTPAPSTTKAPGSTTTAAPTTATPTTASPTTASPTTATPTTAAPTTAAPTTAAPTTTAAPGSSNGIDLTVDIPDVDNGGGENPGDGDGDGGGTDPSLPDNVFSWTIDAAQSSIVLAPVAGGADFHRFSGSLGNVTVIDTRNSQAAWSLTGQVSDFSGGLSGKYLGWTPKIVTAGAGAIPGGTVPSGFVAGNGLRDVSSLASAQKGHAKGSATIGADLDLMVPASTAGGRQTATLTLTALG
;
A
#
# COMPACT_ATOMS: atom_id res chain seq x y z
N MET A 1 56.82 9.73 -53.21
CA MET A 1 56.98 11.07 -53.77
C MET A 1 55.56 11.66 -53.75
N THR A 2 55.18 12.54 -52.94
CA THR A 2 55.50 13.83 -52.49
C THR A 2 54.69 14.10 -51.18
N LYS A 3 55.32 14.71 -50.19
CA LYS A 3 54.81 15.01 -48.86
C LYS A 3 54.06 16.35 -48.89
N PRO A 4 52.95 16.57 -48.22
CA PRO A 4 52.29 17.86 -48.13
C PRO A 4 52.78 18.69 -46.95
N THR A 5 52.64 19.99 -47.13
CA THR A 5 53.10 21.11 -46.37
C THR A 5 52.21 21.41 -45.15
N THR A 6 52.82 21.68 -44.01
CA THR A 6 52.24 22.18 -42.78
C THR A 6 51.87 23.64 -42.88
N THR A 7 50.66 24.02 -42.44
CA THR A 7 50.30 25.44 -42.20
C THR A 7 49.93 25.59 -40.72
N LYS A 8 50.70 26.39 -39.99
CA LYS A 8 50.43 26.87 -38.60
C LYS A 8 49.36 27.93 -38.63
N ALA A 9 48.33 27.80 -37.82
CA ALA A 9 47.38 28.87 -37.52
C ALA A 9 47.49 29.30 -36.07
N ARG A 10 47.36 30.61 -35.88
CA ARG A 10 47.67 31.46 -34.73
C ARG A 10 46.75 31.23 -33.51
N LEU A 11 47.33 31.44 -32.32
CA LEU A 11 46.62 31.70 -31.06
C LEU A 11 45.68 32.91 -31.19
N ALA A 12 44.51 32.76 -30.61
CA ALA A 12 43.61 33.87 -30.30
C ALA A 12 43.29 33.87 -28.79
N SER A 13 43.34 35.03 -28.27
CA SER A 13 43.35 35.54 -26.90
C SER A 13 42.09 35.23 -26.06
N THR A 14 42.33 34.94 -24.78
CA THR A 14 41.37 34.91 -23.67
C THR A 14 40.69 36.26 -23.39
N PRO A 15 39.39 36.33 -23.10
CA PRO A 15 38.79 37.52 -22.50
C PRO A 15 38.78 37.44 -20.95
N THR A 16 39.12 38.58 -20.37
CA THR A 16 39.18 38.93 -18.95
C THR A 16 37.80 38.98 -18.29
N PRO A 17 37.64 38.59 -17.02
CA PRO A 17 36.33 38.65 -16.34
C PRO A 17 35.99 40.06 -15.86
N MET A 18 34.78 40.48 -16.16
CA MET A 18 34.19 41.76 -15.75
C MET A 18 33.84 41.76 -14.25
N ARG A 19 34.44 42.68 -13.50
CA ARG A 19 34.13 42.99 -12.11
C ARG A 19 32.77 43.67 -11.99
N VAL A 20 31.79 43.04 -11.35
CA VAL A 20 30.55 43.70 -10.95
C VAL A 20 30.76 44.41 -9.61
N ARG A 21 30.57 45.75 -9.63
CA ARG A 21 30.60 46.63 -8.47
C ARG A 21 29.32 46.51 -7.66
N ARG A 22 29.46 46.30 -6.33
CA ARG A 22 28.38 46.44 -5.34
C ARG A 22 28.08 47.94 -5.13
N PRO A 23 26.82 48.36 -5.02
CA PRO A 23 26.51 49.70 -4.51
C PRO A 23 26.41 49.68 -2.98
N ALA A 24 26.83 50.83 -2.43
CA ALA A 24 26.99 51.11 -1.02
C ALA A 24 25.65 51.28 -0.29
N ARG A 25 25.70 50.98 0.99
CA ARG A 25 24.66 51.24 2.00
C ARG A 25 24.40 52.74 2.11
N ALA A 26 23.17 53.17 1.99
CA ALA A 26 22.70 54.46 2.48
C ALA A 26 21.96 54.24 3.82
N LEU A 27 22.50 54.90 4.85
CA LEU A 27 21.94 55.06 6.17
C LEU A 27 20.90 56.20 6.10
N ALA A 28 19.66 55.95 6.44
CA ALA A 28 18.66 57.00 6.58
C ALA A 28 17.96 56.90 7.94
N MET A 29 17.87 58.06 8.55
CA MET A 29 17.50 58.40 9.92
C MET A 29 16.13 57.93 10.40
N LEU A 30 16.11 57.69 11.70
CA LEU A 30 14.90 57.64 12.53
C LEU A 30 14.09 58.93 12.40
N THR A 31 12.81 58.80 12.17
CA THR A 31 11.78 59.75 12.66
C THR A 31 10.73 58.95 13.42
N THR A 32 10.70 59.14 14.70
CA THR A 32 9.62 58.67 15.61
C THR A 32 8.36 59.48 15.33
N VAL A 33 7.28 58.78 14.96
CA VAL A 33 5.92 59.30 15.11
C VAL A 33 5.14 58.27 15.93
N ALA A 34 4.66 58.74 17.06
CA ALA A 34 3.85 57.94 17.99
C ALA A 34 2.38 57.93 17.59
N LEU A 35 1.70 56.93 18.08
CA LEU A 35 0.27 56.71 18.31
C LEU A 35 -0.60 56.28 17.12
N GLY A 36 -1.07 55.07 17.34
CA GLY A 36 -2.22 54.48 16.71
C GLY A 36 -2.21 52.99 16.96
N ALA A 37 -2.63 52.53 18.18
CA ALA A 37 -2.84 51.13 18.44
C ALA A 37 -4.06 50.63 17.65
N GLY A 38 -3.88 50.39 16.36
CA GLY A 38 -4.77 49.54 15.57
C GLY A 38 -4.32 48.09 15.81
N LEU A 39 -5.09 47.33 16.54
CA LEU A 39 -5.01 45.88 16.50
C LEU A 39 -5.31 45.47 15.06
N ILE A 40 -4.26 45.26 14.25
CA ILE A 40 -4.38 44.46 13.02
C ILE A 40 -4.50 43.04 13.54
N ALA A 41 -5.74 42.56 13.67
CA ALA A 41 -5.99 41.14 13.72
C ALA A 41 -5.43 40.56 12.40
N PHE A 42 -4.25 39.95 12.49
CA PHE A 42 -3.86 38.97 11.48
C PHE A 42 -4.92 37.88 11.59
N THR A 43 -5.91 37.92 10.73
CA THR A 43 -6.68 36.73 10.45
C THR A 43 -5.67 35.80 9.77
N ASP A 44 -5.05 34.92 10.54
CA ASP A 44 -4.53 33.68 9.97
C ASP A 44 -5.72 33.10 9.18
N THR A 45 -5.64 33.20 7.86
CA THR A 45 -6.44 32.34 7.01
C THR A 45 -5.90 30.95 7.31
N ALA A 46 -6.51 30.29 8.27
CA ALA A 46 -6.29 28.88 8.51
C ALA A 46 -6.52 28.21 7.16
N GLY A 47 -5.43 27.78 6.50
CA GLY A 47 -5.50 27.00 5.28
C GLY A 47 -6.46 25.85 5.53
N ALA A 48 -7.30 25.51 4.56
CA ALA A 48 -8.19 24.37 4.72
C ALA A 48 -7.34 23.16 5.12
N ALA A 49 -7.73 22.50 6.20
CA ALA A 49 -6.99 21.32 6.69
C ALA A 49 -7.06 20.20 5.64
N PRO A 50 -6.03 19.34 5.56
CA PRO A 50 -6.01 18.22 4.61
C PRO A 50 -7.29 17.37 4.74
N LEU A 51 -7.84 16.95 3.62
CA LEU A 51 -9.01 16.07 3.55
C LEU A 51 -8.63 14.66 3.93
N ASN A 52 -9.42 14.01 4.77
CA ASN A 52 -9.35 12.56 4.97
C ASN A 52 -10.08 11.86 3.82
N ILE A 53 -9.42 10.93 3.19
CA ILE A 53 -9.91 10.15 2.07
C ILE A 53 -10.14 8.71 2.54
N THR A 54 -11.33 8.18 2.27
CA THR A 54 -11.72 6.83 2.71
C THR A 54 -12.21 5.93 1.57
N ASP A 55 -12.38 6.47 0.37
CA ASP A 55 -12.92 5.76 -0.79
C ASP A 55 -12.29 6.24 -2.10
N ALA A 56 -10.96 6.43 -2.10
CA ALA A 56 -10.27 6.78 -3.33
C ALA A 56 -10.31 5.66 -4.36
N THR A 57 -10.23 6.05 -5.63
CA THR A 57 -10.08 5.14 -6.77
C THR A 57 -8.74 5.38 -7.45
N PHE A 58 -8.15 4.31 -7.99
CA PHE A 58 -6.95 4.37 -8.83
C PHE A 58 -7.17 3.50 -10.06
N GLU A 59 -6.93 4.04 -11.26
CA GLU A 59 -7.04 3.31 -12.52
C GLU A 59 -5.76 3.42 -13.33
N TRP A 60 -5.30 2.31 -13.91
CA TRP A 60 -4.08 2.28 -14.67
C TRP A 60 -4.01 1.11 -15.64
N SER A 61 -3.51 1.35 -16.85
CA SER A 61 -3.30 0.33 -17.90
C SER A 61 -1.84 -0.13 -17.99
N VAL A 62 -0.96 0.33 -17.08
CA VAL A 62 0.49 0.13 -17.04
C VAL A 62 1.18 0.77 -18.25
N SER A 63 1.14 0.13 -19.39
CA SER A 63 1.67 0.63 -20.67
C SER A 63 0.90 -0.01 -21.83
N GLU A 64 1.14 0.48 -23.03
CA GLU A 64 0.58 -0.15 -24.23
C GLU A 64 1.20 -1.54 -24.45
N GLU A 65 2.49 -1.73 -24.11
CA GLU A 65 3.17 -3.02 -24.20
C GLU A 65 2.58 -4.06 -23.26
N ALA A 66 2.07 -3.67 -22.08
CA ALA A 66 1.37 -4.57 -21.18
C ALA A 66 -0.02 -5.02 -21.69
N ASN A 67 -0.47 -4.50 -22.83
CA ASN A 67 -1.78 -4.73 -23.45
C ASN A 67 -1.67 -5.25 -24.90
N THR A 68 -0.54 -5.82 -25.29
CA THR A 68 -0.27 -6.21 -26.69
C THR A 68 0.03 -7.71 -26.83
N GLY A 69 0.07 -8.20 -28.04
CA GLY A 69 0.54 -9.54 -28.34
C GLY A 69 2.05 -9.67 -28.14
N SER A 70 2.52 -10.87 -27.91
CA SER A 70 3.93 -11.21 -27.75
C SER A 70 4.46 -12.05 -28.90
N PHE A 71 5.79 -12.03 -29.11
CA PHE A 71 6.43 -12.71 -30.25
C PHE A 71 6.30 -14.24 -30.23
N ASN A 72 6.04 -14.83 -29.06
CA ASN A 72 5.80 -16.27 -28.92
C ASN A 72 4.37 -16.70 -29.29
N GLY A 73 3.57 -15.80 -29.89
CA GLY A 73 2.17 -16.07 -30.26
C GLY A 73 1.17 -15.96 -29.11
N GLN A 74 1.64 -15.59 -27.92
CA GLN A 74 0.81 -15.28 -26.75
C GLN A 74 0.52 -13.77 -26.68
N CYS A 75 0.15 -13.27 -25.53
CA CYS A 75 -0.04 -11.84 -25.27
C CYS A 75 0.44 -11.46 -23.87
N ASN A 76 0.64 -10.16 -23.67
CA ASN A 76 0.85 -9.57 -22.36
C ASN A 76 -0.51 -9.15 -21.82
N PHE A 77 -0.93 -9.70 -20.70
CA PHE A 77 -2.27 -9.46 -20.15
C PHE A 77 -2.26 -9.29 -18.62
N MET A 78 -3.33 -8.71 -18.09
CA MET A 78 -3.51 -8.49 -16.66
C MET A 78 -4.47 -9.51 -16.05
N SER A 79 -4.25 -9.81 -14.76
CA SER A 79 -5.16 -10.55 -13.89
C SER A 79 -5.17 -9.92 -12.51
N ALA A 80 -6.26 -9.95 -11.77
CA ALA A 80 -6.24 -9.57 -10.37
C ALA A 80 -5.57 -10.66 -9.52
N GLY A 81 -4.98 -10.24 -8.39
CA GLY A 81 -4.22 -11.11 -7.50
C GLY A 81 -2.87 -11.55 -8.05
N VAL A 82 -2.28 -12.51 -7.37
CA VAL A 82 -1.08 -13.21 -7.82
C VAL A 82 -1.47 -14.20 -8.89
N SER A 83 -1.04 -13.96 -10.12
CA SER A 83 -1.30 -14.83 -11.26
C SER A 83 0.02 -15.33 -11.85
N ASP A 84 0.08 -16.61 -12.14
CA ASP A 84 1.19 -17.26 -12.86
C ASP A 84 0.97 -17.31 -14.38
N GLY A 85 -0.08 -16.66 -14.85
CA GLY A 85 -0.46 -16.60 -16.26
C GLY A 85 -1.33 -17.77 -16.73
N TYR A 86 -1.63 -18.76 -15.89
CA TYR A 86 -2.50 -19.89 -16.22
C TYR A 86 -3.98 -19.60 -15.88
N ALA A 87 -4.86 -20.40 -16.46
CA ALA A 87 -6.31 -20.25 -16.31
C ALA A 87 -6.77 -20.31 -14.84
N GLY A 88 -6.14 -21.15 -14.02
CA GLY A 88 -6.49 -21.35 -12.61
C GLY A 88 -6.25 -20.11 -11.73
N THR A 89 -5.35 -19.23 -12.16
CA THR A 89 -5.03 -17.99 -11.43
C THR A 89 -5.56 -16.72 -12.13
N TYR A 90 -6.28 -16.88 -13.26
CA TYR A 90 -6.88 -15.75 -13.98
C TYR A 90 -8.20 -15.33 -13.34
N LYS A 91 -8.22 -14.18 -12.70
CA LYS A 91 -9.42 -13.70 -11.98
C LYS A 91 -9.61 -12.19 -12.13
N ALA A 92 -10.87 -11.77 -12.00
CA ALA A 92 -11.28 -10.37 -12.15
C ALA A 92 -10.94 -9.51 -10.95
N THR A 93 -11.01 -10.06 -9.74
CA THR A 93 -10.90 -9.28 -8.49
C THR A 93 -9.97 -9.93 -7.49
N ASP A 94 -9.26 -9.09 -6.70
CA ASP A 94 -8.47 -9.48 -5.56
C ASP A 94 -8.42 -8.32 -4.55
N GLY A 95 -9.03 -8.52 -3.37
CA GLY A 95 -9.21 -7.43 -2.43
C GLY A 95 -9.98 -6.28 -3.07
N ASN A 96 -9.40 -5.10 -3.08
CA ASN A 96 -9.99 -3.90 -3.68
C ASN A 96 -9.50 -3.64 -5.14
N ALA A 97 -8.73 -4.55 -5.71
CA ALA A 97 -8.27 -4.49 -7.10
C ALA A 97 -9.24 -5.25 -8.04
N THR A 98 -9.60 -4.64 -9.15
CA THR A 98 -10.40 -5.27 -10.22
C THR A 98 -9.73 -5.01 -11.56
N VAL A 99 -9.46 -6.07 -12.33
CA VAL A 99 -9.00 -5.92 -13.71
C VAL A 99 -10.21 -5.83 -14.63
N LEU A 100 -10.23 -4.77 -15.39
CA LEU A 100 -11.30 -4.43 -16.34
C LEU A 100 -10.78 -4.56 -17.77
N LYS A 101 -11.67 -4.84 -18.70
CA LYS A 101 -11.40 -4.93 -20.12
C LYS A 101 -12.52 -4.25 -20.92
N LEU A 102 -12.16 -3.60 -22.02
CA LEU A 102 -13.13 -3.06 -22.96
C LEU A 102 -13.95 -4.18 -23.63
N ASN A 103 -15.27 -4.03 -23.65
CA ASN A 103 -16.18 -4.83 -24.45
C ASN A 103 -16.47 -4.16 -25.81
N SER A 104 -17.25 -4.82 -26.68
CA SER A 104 -17.62 -4.30 -28.00
C SER A 104 -18.46 -3.02 -27.96
N ALA A 105 -19.11 -2.72 -26.83
CA ALA A 105 -19.82 -1.45 -26.59
C ALA A 105 -18.89 -0.32 -26.13
N ASN A 106 -17.59 -0.54 -26.05
CA ASN A 106 -16.58 0.36 -25.48
C ASN A 106 -16.78 0.65 -23.97
N GLU A 107 -17.36 -0.29 -23.24
CA GLU A 107 -17.50 -0.22 -21.80
C GLU A 107 -16.42 -1.05 -21.11
N TYR A 108 -15.91 -0.58 -19.97
CA TYR A 108 -15.01 -1.35 -19.14
C TYR A 108 -15.79 -2.30 -18.22
N VAL A 109 -15.63 -3.60 -18.45
CA VAL A 109 -16.26 -4.67 -17.66
C VAL A 109 -15.17 -5.54 -17.00
N PRO A 110 -15.43 -6.16 -15.84
CA PRO A 110 -14.51 -7.10 -15.24
C PRO A 110 -14.15 -8.23 -16.21
N ILE A 111 -12.86 -8.63 -16.24
CA ILE A 111 -12.45 -9.82 -17.00
C ILE A 111 -13.14 -11.07 -16.45
N SER A 112 -13.44 -12.05 -17.30
CA SER A 112 -14.15 -13.25 -16.87
C SER A 112 -13.59 -14.54 -17.49
N ASP A 113 -13.39 -14.55 -18.80
CA ASP A 113 -13.04 -15.75 -19.55
C ASP A 113 -11.56 -15.72 -19.97
N TYR A 114 -10.79 -16.68 -19.46
CA TYR A 114 -9.39 -16.86 -19.79
C TYR A 114 -9.14 -17.05 -21.29
N THR A 115 -10.08 -17.67 -22.02
CA THR A 115 -9.94 -17.90 -23.46
C THR A 115 -9.93 -16.60 -24.26
N THR A 116 -10.46 -15.52 -23.69
CA THR A 116 -10.49 -14.18 -24.30
C THR A 116 -9.31 -13.29 -23.87
N ARG A 117 -8.38 -13.79 -23.06
CA ARG A 117 -7.27 -12.98 -22.50
C ARG A 117 -6.43 -12.28 -23.55
N CYS A 118 -6.24 -12.91 -24.72
CA CYS A 118 -5.45 -12.39 -25.85
C CYS A 118 -6.30 -11.79 -26.98
N LYS A 119 -7.56 -11.46 -26.73
CA LYS A 119 -8.46 -10.86 -27.73
C LYS A 119 -8.68 -9.37 -27.46
N ASP A 120 -8.91 -8.59 -28.50
CA ASP A 120 -9.37 -7.20 -28.36
C ASP A 120 -10.86 -7.13 -27.95
N LYS A 121 -11.41 -5.92 -27.89
CA LYS A 121 -12.82 -5.68 -27.55
C LYS A 121 -13.83 -6.29 -28.55
N ASP A 122 -13.38 -6.54 -29.79
CA ASP A 122 -14.21 -7.07 -30.88
C ASP A 122 -13.99 -8.59 -31.08
N GLY A 123 -13.27 -9.25 -30.18
CA GLY A 123 -13.00 -10.69 -30.20
C GLY A 123 -11.87 -11.14 -31.14
N ASN A 124 -11.08 -10.20 -31.71
CA ASN A 124 -9.96 -10.54 -32.57
C ASN A 124 -8.69 -10.76 -31.75
N ASN A 125 -7.83 -11.66 -32.22
CA ASN A 125 -6.55 -11.91 -31.57
C ASN A 125 -5.63 -10.67 -31.67
N VAL A 126 -4.96 -10.34 -30.58
CA VAL A 126 -3.95 -9.32 -30.51
C VAL A 126 -2.60 -9.95 -30.82
N THR A 127 -1.79 -9.31 -31.67
CA THR A 127 -0.49 -9.81 -32.11
C THR A 127 0.61 -8.79 -31.84
N ALA A 128 1.86 -9.24 -31.72
CA ALA A 128 3.01 -8.39 -31.41
C ALA A 128 3.22 -7.25 -32.42
N ALA A 129 3.03 -7.52 -33.72
CA ALA A 129 3.19 -6.54 -34.79
C ALA A 129 1.90 -5.75 -35.10
N GLY A 130 0.76 -6.16 -34.53
CA GLY A 130 -0.54 -5.57 -34.83
C GLY A 130 -0.81 -4.26 -34.08
N ALA A 131 -1.76 -3.48 -34.63
CA ALA A 131 -2.23 -2.24 -33.97
C ALA A 131 -3.29 -2.49 -32.88
N ARG A 132 -3.81 -3.72 -32.76
CA ARG A 132 -4.85 -4.08 -31.78
C ARG A 132 -4.28 -4.17 -30.38
N ARG A 133 -5.06 -3.78 -29.37
CA ARG A 133 -4.70 -3.84 -27.96
C ARG A 133 -5.80 -4.58 -27.18
N LEU A 134 -5.42 -5.15 -26.04
CA LEU A 134 -6.37 -5.84 -25.16
C LEU A 134 -7.38 -4.90 -24.52
N GLY A 135 -7.02 -3.64 -24.32
CA GLY A 135 -7.87 -2.66 -23.65
C GLY A 135 -8.12 -2.98 -22.19
N GLN A 136 -7.10 -3.52 -21.49
CA GLN A 136 -7.20 -3.82 -20.06
C GLN A 136 -6.66 -2.68 -19.22
N LYS A 137 -7.23 -2.52 -18.02
CA LYS A 137 -6.75 -1.67 -16.94
C LYS A 137 -7.08 -2.30 -15.59
N VAL A 138 -6.28 -2.00 -14.57
CA VAL A 138 -6.66 -2.26 -13.19
C VAL A 138 -7.42 -1.06 -12.64
N ARG A 139 -8.44 -1.33 -11.80
CA ARG A 139 -9.13 -0.34 -10.95
C ARG A 139 -9.03 -0.80 -9.51
N TYR A 140 -8.50 0.07 -8.66
CA TYR A 140 -8.60 -0.04 -7.22
C TYR A 140 -9.72 0.85 -6.70
N THR A 141 -10.37 0.42 -5.64
CA THR A 141 -11.37 1.17 -4.87
C THR A 141 -10.98 1.19 -3.41
N LYS A 142 -11.70 1.95 -2.59
CA LYS A 142 -11.49 2.04 -1.15
C LYS A 142 -10.06 2.44 -0.76
N GLY A 143 -9.41 3.28 -1.56
CA GLY A 143 -8.14 3.87 -1.18
C GLY A 143 -8.32 4.78 0.01
N VAL A 144 -7.38 4.73 0.95
CA VAL A 144 -7.40 5.52 2.19
C VAL A 144 -6.17 6.41 2.29
N GLY A 145 -6.35 7.61 2.83
CA GLY A 145 -5.22 8.55 2.95
C GLY A 145 -5.64 9.98 3.18
N THR A 146 -4.80 10.88 2.72
CA THR A 146 -5.02 12.34 2.85
C THR A 146 -4.73 13.05 1.53
N ALA A 147 -5.43 14.14 1.29
CA ALA A 147 -5.11 15.12 0.24
C ALA A 147 -5.33 16.53 0.76
N ASP A 148 -4.37 17.40 0.52
CA ASP A 148 -4.47 18.80 0.85
C ASP A 148 -4.85 19.60 -0.41
N PRO A 149 -6.06 20.15 -0.51
CA PRO A 149 -6.50 20.87 -1.69
C PRO A 149 -5.79 22.22 -1.89
N VAL A 150 -5.05 22.71 -0.87
CA VAL A 150 -4.31 23.97 -0.92
C VAL A 150 -2.88 23.75 -1.35
N THR A 151 -2.16 22.82 -0.71
CA THR A 151 -0.77 22.50 -1.04
C THR A 151 -0.66 21.53 -2.20
N GLY A 152 -1.64 20.64 -2.38
CA GLY A 152 -1.62 19.54 -3.33
C GLY A 152 -0.94 18.28 -2.80
N GLU A 153 -0.44 18.31 -1.55
CA GLU A 153 0.14 17.11 -0.94
C GLU A 153 -0.91 16.01 -0.84
N THR A 154 -0.55 14.84 -1.34
CA THR A 154 -1.47 13.69 -1.39
C THR A 154 -0.71 12.43 -1.01
N SER A 155 -1.33 11.59 -0.17
CA SER A 155 -0.82 10.26 0.13
C SER A 155 -2.01 9.31 0.24
N ILE A 156 -2.15 8.39 -0.70
CA ILE A 156 -3.28 7.44 -0.75
C ILE A 156 -2.73 6.03 -0.90
N GLN A 157 -3.09 5.17 0.03
CA GLN A 157 -2.78 3.75 0.04
C GLN A 157 -3.97 2.95 -0.50
N PHE A 158 -3.69 2.01 -1.39
CA PHE A 158 -4.66 1.03 -1.89
C PHE A 158 -4.28 -0.36 -1.40
N THR A 159 -5.26 -1.26 -1.26
CA THR A 159 -5.05 -2.66 -0.87
C THR A 159 -5.53 -3.60 -1.97
N GLY A 160 -4.80 -4.68 -2.17
CA GLY A 160 -5.05 -5.66 -3.22
C GLY A 160 -3.86 -5.80 -4.17
N THR A 161 -3.94 -6.80 -5.02
CA THR A 161 -2.86 -7.18 -5.94
C THR A 161 -3.38 -7.26 -7.37
N PHE A 162 -2.56 -6.91 -8.33
CA PHE A 162 -2.75 -7.31 -9.72
C PHE A 162 -1.44 -7.76 -10.33
N SER A 163 -1.56 -8.65 -11.31
CA SER A 163 -0.45 -9.20 -12.07
C SER A 163 -0.45 -8.69 -13.49
N VAL A 164 0.74 -8.53 -14.05
CA VAL A 164 0.95 -8.41 -15.49
C VAL A 164 1.72 -9.65 -15.94
N ASN A 165 1.18 -10.36 -16.91
CA ASN A 165 1.72 -11.62 -17.39
C ASN A 165 2.35 -11.37 -18.76
N TYR A 166 3.68 -11.22 -18.82
CA TYR A 166 4.39 -11.06 -20.09
C TYR A 166 4.62 -12.43 -20.74
N TYR A 167 4.46 -12.46 -22.05
CA TYR A 167 4.59 -13.68 -22.87
C TYR A 167 3.66 -14.82 -22.43
N GLY A 168 2.47 -14.46 -21.97
CA GLY A 168 1.48 -15.40 -21.47
C GLY A 168 1.81 -15.90 -20.07
N THR A 169 2.41 -17.08 -20.00
CA THR A 169 2.78 -17.71 -18.72
C THR A 169 4.26 -17.58 -18.38
N LEU A 170 5.07 -16.97 -19.24
CA LEU A 170 6.53 -17.02 -19.10
C LEU A 170 7.03 -16.16 -17.95
N THR A 171 6.64 -14.86 -17.92
CA THR A 171 7.18 -13.91 -16.94
C THR A 171 6.06 -13.09 -16.28
N PRO A 172 5.34 -13.65 -15.33
CA PRO A 172 4.36 -12.92 -14.52
C PRO A 172 5.05 -12.13 -13.42
N PHE A 173 4.55 -10.92 -13.17
CA PHE A 173 4.97 -10.08 -12.05
C PHE A 173 3.77 -9.34 -11.47
N TRP A 174 3.92 -8.90 -10.21
CA TRP A 174 2.80 -8.40 -9.42
C TRP A 174 3.09 -7.03 -8.82
N PHE A 175 2.05 -6.20 -8.80
CA PHE A 175 1.98 -4.96 -8.04
C PHE A 175 1.05 -5.18 -6.86
N ILE A 176 1.56 -5.04 -5.65
CA ILE A 176 0.87 -5.32 -4.42
C ILE A 176 0.72 -4.03 -3.63
N ASN A 177 -0.49 -3.74 -3.17
CA ASN A 177 -0.81 -2.61 -2.31
C ASN A 177 -0.19 -1.29 -2.80
N PRO A 178 -0.53 -0.79 -3.98
CA PRO A 178 0.07 0.43 -4.51
C PRO A 178 -0.27 1.65 -3.65
N ARG A 179 0.67 2.58 -3.58
CA ARG A 179 0.52 3.88 -2.92
C ARG A 179 0.85 4.99 -3.90
N VAL A 180 0.01 6.02 -3.90
CA VAL A 180 0.22 7.24 -4.68
C VAL A 180 0.59 8.36 -3.72
N GLU A 181 1.71 9.02 -3.97
CA GLU A 181 2.19 10.18 -3.22
C GLU A 181 2.40 11.36 -4.17
N VAL A 182 2.05 12.56 -3.74
CA VAL A 182 2.34 13.83 -4.42
C VAL A 182 2.84 14.80 -3.37
N ASP A 183 3.95 15.48 -3.64
CA ASP A 183 4.46 16.53 -2.75
C ASP A 183 3.82 17.90 -3.05
N ALA A 184 4.08 18.90 -2.19
CA ALA A 184 3.55 20.26 -2.35
C ALA A 184 4.01 20.97 -3.64
N SER A 185 5.06 20.48 -4.29
CA SER A 185 5.56 20.98 -5.58
C SER A 185 4.86 20.30 -6.76
N GLY A 186 4.05 19.29 -6.52
CA GLY A 186 3.35 18.53 -7.56
C GLY A 186 4.14 17.34 -8.12
N ASN A 187 5.31 17.00 -7.52
CA ASN A 187 6.04 15.80 -7.92
C ASN A 187 5.35 14.57 -7.33
N GLY A 188 4.94 13.67 -8.18
CA GLY A 188 4.22 12.46 -7.82
C GLY A 188 5.05 11.18 -7.96
N LYS A 189 4.65 10.17 -7.18
CA LYS A 189 5.20 8.81 -7.24
C LYS A 189 4.07 7.79 -7.14
N LEU A 190 4.14 6.77 -7.98
CA LEU A 190 3.44 5.51 -7.78
C LEU A 190 4.44 4.53 -7.16
N ILE A 191 4.13 4.05 -5.98
CA ILE A 191 4.97 3.13 -5.22
C ILE A 191 4.18 1.84 -5.06
N ALA A 192 4.82 0.68 -5.24
CA ALA A 192 4.19 -0.60 -4.99
C ALA A 192 5.19 -1.57 -4.35
N PHE A 193 4.65 -2.56 -3.70
CA PHE A 193 5.38 -3.75 -3.40
C PHE A 193 5.37 -4.64 -4.64
N MET A 194 6.51 -5.18 -5.03
CA MET A 194 6.61 -5.93 -6.28
C MET A 194 7.28 -7.28 -6.10
N ALA A 195 6.75 -8.26 -6.78
CA ALA A 195 7.30 -9.61 -6.87
C ALA A 195 7.02 -10.18 -8.26
N GLY A 196 7.54 -11.36 -8.55
CA GLY A 196 7.31 -12.04 -9.81
C GLY A 196 8.15 -13.29 -9.94
N TYR A 197 7.99 -13.96 -11.06
CA TYR A 197 8.88 -15.07 -11.42
C TYR A 197 9.94 -14.59 -12.43
N ALA A 198 11.20 -14.75 -12.08
CA ALA A 198 12.27 -14.70 -13.06
C ALA A 198 12.19 -15.93 -13.96
N SER A 199 12.34 -15.71 -15.25
CA SER A 199 12.38 -16.78 -16.24
C SER A 199 13.29 -16.38 -17.40
N SER A 200 13.78 -17.36 -18.15
CA SER A 200 14.56 -17.15 -19.34
C SER A 200 13.83 -17.73 -20.55
N ILE A 201 14.01 -17.10 -21.70
CA ILE A 201 13.51 -17.62 -22.95
C ILE A 201 14.29 -18.90 -23.37
N ASP A 202 15.53 -19.06 -22.88
CA ASP A 202 16.38 -20.22 -23.13
C ASP A 202 15.98 -21.44 -22.30
N ASP A 203 15.31 -21.21 -21.14
CA ASP A 203 14.78 -22.26 -20.30
C ASP A 203 13.42 -21.83 -19.72
N PRO A 204 12.34 -21.90 -20.52
CA PRO A 204 11.02 -21.41 -20.15
C PRO A 204 10.31 -22.22 -19.07
N ASP A 205 10.79 -23.43 -18.78
CA ASP A 205 10.23 -24.31 -17.75
C ASP A 205 10.78 -24.01 -16.36
N VAL A 206 11.91 -23.29 -16.29
CA VAL A 206 12.53 -22.88 -15.03
C VAL A 206 12.05 -21.48 -14.66
N ARG A 207 11.40 -21.37 -13.50
CA ARG A 207 10.94 -20.13 -12.92
C ARG A 207 11.47 -19.99 -11.49
N GLU A 208 12.07 -18.88 -11.19
CA GLU A 208 12.52 -18.54 -9.85
C GLU A 208 11.61 -17.43 -9.28
N LEU A 209 11.00 -17.70 -8.13
CA LEU A 209 10.25 -16.66 -7.41
C LEU A 209 11.23 -15.61 -6.88
N ILE A 210 11.11 -14.40 -7.36
CA ILE A 210 11.81 -13.25 -6.80
C ILE A 210 11.05 -12.77 -5.59
N ASN A 211 11.70 -12.82 -4.43
CA ASN A 211 11.12 -12.36 -3.18
C ASN A 211 10.61 -10.92 -3.30
N PRO A 212 9.47 -10.62 -2.68
CA PRO A 212 8.88 -9.30 -2.75
C PRO A 212 9.85 -8.19 -2.34
N VAL A 213 9.90 -7.14 -3.16
CA VAL A 213 10.69 -5.93 -2.91
C VAL A 213 9.73 -4.82 -2.50
N ALA A 214 9.97 -4.27 -1.30
CA ALA A 214 9.17 -3.20 -0.75
C ALA A 214 9.48 -1.85 -1.42
N ASN A 215 8.49 -0.96 -1.46
CA ASN A 215 8.64 0.45 -1.82
C ASN A 215 9.33 0.68 -3.17
N VAL A 216 9.05 -0.19 -4.15
CA VAL A 216 9.52 0.06 -5.51
C VAL A 216 8.81 1.31 -6.03
N THR A 217 9.55 2.37 -6.29
CA THR A 217 9.01 3.50 -7.05
C THR A 217 8.77 3.03 -8.48
N VAL A 218 7.53 2.69 -8.80
CA VAL A 218 7.13 2.16 -10.11
C VAL A 218 7.22 3.25 -11.16
N ALA A 219 6.65 4.41 -10.87
CA ALA A 219 6.64 5.56 -11.78
C ALA A 219 6.78 6.86 -11.00
N THR A 220 7.35 7.87 -11.66
CA THR A 220 7.31 9.27 -11.22
C THR A 220 6.51 10.07 -12.24
N PHE A 221 5.87 11.17 -11.83
CA PHE A 221 5.04 12.02 -12.67
C PHE A 221 4.91 13.40 -12.07
N ASP A 222 4.48 14.38 -12.86
CA ASP A 222 4.05 15.69 -12.36
C ASP A 222 2.53 15.79 -12.43
N THR A 223 1.92 16.41 -11.43
CA THR A 223 0.48 16.64 -11.41
C THR A 223 0.11 17.89 -10.62
N ASN A 224 -1.10 18.38 -10.85
CA ASN A 224 -1.74 19.37 -10.01
C ASN A 224 -2.88 18.72 -9.24
N SER A 225 -2.64 18.39 -7.98
CA SER A 225 -3.60 17.79 -7.04
C SER A 225 -4.27 18.80 -6.11
N LYS A 226 -4.10 20.12 -6.35
CA LYS A 226 -4.71 21.21 -5.56
C LYS A 226 -6.22 21.30 -5.80
N ASN A 227 -6.94 20.25 -5.46
CA ASN A 227 -8.39 20.12 -5.61
C ASN A 227 -8.92 19.03 -4.68
N ASN A 228 -10.22 18.79 -4.67
CA ASN A 228 -10.90 17.81 -3.83
C ASN A 228 -11.49 16.63 -4.61
N THR A 229 -11.12 16.45 -5.88
CA THR A 229 -11.71 15.41 -6.75
C THR A 229 -10.72 14.37 -7.23
N GLY A 230 -9.43 14.69 -7.30
CA GLY A 230 -8.37 13.82 -7.83
C GLY A 230 -7.65 14.39 -9.02
N PHE A 231 -6.90 13.57 -9.74
CA PHE A 231 -6.05 14.00 -10.86
C PHE A 231 -5.82 12.88 -11.87
N VAL A 232 -5.34 13.27 -13.04
CA VAL A 232 -4.76 12.39 -14.06
C VAL A 232 -3.31 12.79 -14.23
N ALA A 233 -2.40 11.83 -14.26
CA ALA A 233 -0.98 12.06 -14.46
C ALA A 233 -0.40 11.09 -15.47
N THR A 234 0.59 11.56 -16.23
CA THR A 234 1.35 10.71 -17.16
C THR A 234 2.71 10.41 -16.56
N PRO A 235 3.10 9.14 -16.43
CA PRO A 235 4.43 8.78 -15.97
C PRO A 235 5.55 9.43 -16.78
N HIS A 236 6.61 9.87 -16.11
CA HIS A 236 7.82 10.34 -16.76
C HIS A 236 8.42 9.21 -17.59
N TRP A 237 8.84 9.57 -18.79
CA TRP A 237 9.47 8.68 -19.73
C TRP A 237 10.51 9.41 -20.60
N ALA A 238 10.05 10.38 -21.39
CA ALA A 238 10.87 11.02 -22.43
C ALA A 238 12.11 11.70 -21.83
N GLY A 239 13.28 11.37 -22.35
CA GLY A 239 14.54 11.95 -21.93
C GLY A 239 15.07 11.39 -20.59
N VAL A 240 14.39 10.42 -19.97
CA VAL A 240 14.89 9.77 -18.76
C VAL A 240 16.01 8.78 -19.13
N GLU A 241 17.19 9.02 -18.56
CA GLU A 241 18.39 8.22 -18.85
C GLU A 241 18.49 6.98 -17.97
N TYR A 242 18.92 5.89 -18.58
CA TYR A 242 19.30 4.65 -17.91
C TYR A 242 20.63 4.15 -18.47
N ASN A 243 21.65 3.99 -17.62
CA ASN A 243 23.02 3.72 -18.05
C ASN A 243 23.54 2.32 -17.64
N ASP A 244 22.85 1.65 -16.72
CA ASP A 244 23.33 0.43 -16.07
C ASP A 244 22.76 -0.86 -16.68
N GLY A 245 22.04 -0.77 -17.82
CA GLY A 245 21.41 -1.91 -18.46
C GLY A 245 22.39 -2.82 -19.17
N GLU A 246 22.13 -4.14 -19.11
CA GLU A 246 22.86 -5.12 -19.91
C GLU A 246 22.73 -4.82 -21.41
N VAL A 247 21.55 -4.36 -21.85
CA VAL A 247 21.32 -3.84 -23.20
C VAL A 247 21.44 -2.31 -23.13
N PRO A 248 22.32 -1.68 -23.93
CA PRO A 248 22.46 -0.22 -23.92
C PRO A 248 21.15 0.50 -24.28
N GLN A 249 20.83 1.59 -23.55
CA GLN A 249 19.72 2.45 -23.92
C GLN A 249 20.01 3.19 -25.23
N ILE A 250 19.09 3.12 -26.18
CA ILE A 250 19.17 3.85 -27.46
C ILE A 250 18.49 5.22 -27.32
N ARG A 251 19.22 6.32 -27.64
CA ARG A 251 18.80 7.71 -27.42
C ARG A 251 18.80 8.56 -28.69
N VAL A 252 18.90 7.92 -29.85
CA VAL A 252 19.12 8.63 -31.12
C VAL A 252 17.82 9.04 -31.85
N PHE A 253 16.66 8.75 -31.32
CA PHE A 253 15.36 9.08 -31.92
C PHE A 253 14.45 9.83 -30.95
N PRO A 254 13.49 10.65 -31.46
CA PRO A 254 12.54 11.36 -30.61
C PRO A 254 11.71 10.41 -29.73
N GLY A 255 11.49 10.79 -28.47
CA GLY A 255 10.67 10.00 -27.55
C GLY A 255 11.40 8.83 -26.87
N TRP A 256 12.73 8.76 -26.99
CA TRP A 256 13.51 7.82 -26.18
C TRP A 256 13.35 8.14 -24.67
N GLY A 257 13.51 7.12 -23.83
CA GLY A 257 13.38 7.29 -22.40
C GLY A 257 13.43 5.99 -21.63
N SER A 258 13.09 6.08 -20.36
CA SER A 258 12.99 4.94 -19.45
C SER A 258 11.95 5.18 -18.34
N TRP A 259 11.56 4.11 -17.69
CA TRP A 259 10.86 4.13 -16.43
C TRP A 259 11.79 4.55 -15.28
N SER A 260 11.26 4.60 -14.07
CA SER A 260 12.06 4.89 -12.88
C SER A 260 13.15 3.83 -12.67
N LEU A 261 14.30 4.25 -12.13
CA LEU A 261 15.41 3.33 -11.85
C LEU A 261 15.00 2.17 -10.92
N PRO A 262 14.26 2.37 -9.82
CA PRO A 262 13.83 1.26 -8.98
C PRO A 262 12.95 0.24 -9.70
N MET A 263 12.07 0.70 -10.60
CA MET A 263 11.26 -0.19 -11.44
C MET A 263 12.11 -1.02 -12.38
N ILE A 264 13.05 -0.40 -13.09
CA ILE A 264 13.95 -1.12 -14.02
C ILE A 264 14.76 -2.17 -13.24
N LYS A 265 15.35 -1.81 -12.10
CA LYS A 265 16.13 -2.75 -11.27
C LYS A 265 15.31 -3.93 -10.77
N MET A 266 14.04 -3.72 -10.45
CA MET A 266 13.13 -4.83 -10.15
C MET A 266 12.88 -5.71 -11.37
N MET A 267 12.68 -5.12 -12.55
CA MET A 267 12.42 -5.84 -13.77
C MET A 267 13.67 -6.58 -14.30
N GLU A 268 14.88 -6.09 -14.05
CA GLU A 268 16.13 -6.80 -14.33
C GLU A 268 16.22 -8.11 -13.56
N ARG A 269 15.81 -8.10 -12.28
CA ARG A 269 15.78 -9.34 -11.47
C ARG A 269 14.82 -10.39 -12.03
N LEU A 270 13.81 -9.96 -12.79
CA LEU A 270 12.83 -10.84 -13.45
C LEU A 270 13.22 -11.22 -14.87
N GLY A 271 14.39 -10.74 -15.38
CA GLY A 271 14.79 -10.94 -16.77
C GLY A 271 14.07 -10.04 -17.78
N LEU A 272 13.37 -9.00 -17.29
CA LEU A 272 12.55 -8.11 -18.12
C LEU A 272 13.10 -6.68 -18.24
N GLY A 273 14.32 -6.39 -17.77
CA GLY A 273 14.88 -5.02 -17.70
C GLY A 273 14.74 -4.24 -19.01
N ALA A 274 15.09 -4.84 -20.13
CA ALA A 274 15.07 -4.21 -21.45
C ALA A 274 13.68 -3.75 -21.95
N TYR A 275 12.58 -4.18 -21.31
CA TYR A 275 11.22 -3.75 -21.65
C TYR A 275 10.85 -2.38 -21.02
N TRP A 276 11.70 -1.84 -20.15
CA TRP A 276 11.38 -0.66 -19.36
C TRP A 276 12.21 0.57 -19.73
N TYR A 277 12.94 0.49 -20.85
CA TYR A 277 13.65 1.61 -21.48
C TYR A 277 13.79 1.36 -22.98
N THR A 278 14.22 2.37 -23.74
CA THR A 278 14.40 2.27 -25.19
C THR A 278 15.63 1.46 -25.55
N THR A 279 15.46 0.46 -26.39
CA THR A 279 16.52 -0.49 -26.83
C THR A 279 16.69 -0.55 -28.35
N GLY A 280 16.00 0.33 -29.11
CA GLY A 280 15.95 0.26 -30.57
C GLY A 280 14.99 -0.80 -31.11
N SER A 281 14.16 -1.39 -30.25
CA SER A 281 13.21 -2.43 -30.63
C SER A 281 11.90 -1.86 -31.18
N ALA A 282 11.18 -2.65 -31.97
CA ALA A 282 9.84 -2.28 -32.46
C ALA A 282 8.81 -2.08 -31.32
N ALA A 283 9.11 -2.52 -30.10
CA ALA A 283 8.28 -2.34 -28.94
C ALA A 283 8.45 -0.96 -28.26
N ASP A 284 9.51 -0.23 -28.56
CA ASP A 284 9.87 1.00 -27.83
C ASP A 284 8.76 2.05 -27.81
N ALA A 285 8.00 2.18 -28.89
CA ALA A 285 6.86 3.11 -28.95
C ALA A 285 5.70 2.74 -27.99
N ARG A 286 5.66 1.52 -27.46
CA ARG A 286 4.62 1.00 -26.58
C ARG A 286 5.04 0.89 -25.11
N LYS A 287 6.34 1.08 -24.82
CA LYS A 287 6.93 0.98 -23.48
C LYS A 287 6.59 2.15 -22.54
N PRO A 288 6.34 3.41 -23.03
CA PRO A 288 5.97 4.50 -22.13
C PRO A 288 4.81 4.15 -21.22
N GLY A 289 4.85 4.62 -19.98
CA GLY A 289 3.76 4.44 -19.02
C GLY A 289 2.46 5.08 -19.49
N ALA A 290 1.37 4.33 -19.41
CA ALA A 290 0.03 4.86 -19.66
C ALA A 290 -0.36 5.88 -18.58
N PRO A 291 -1.18 6.89 -18.89
CA PRO A 291 -1.72 7.79 -17.89
C PRO A 291 -2.43 7.01 -16.77
N LEU A 292 -2.21 7.45 -15.53
CA LEU A 292 -2.90 6.97 -14.35
C LEU A 292 -3.96 7.98 -13.91
N THR A 293 -5.05 7.50 -13.34
CA THR A 293 -6.15 8.33 -12.82
C THR A 293 -6.34 8.02 -11.34
N VAL A 294 -6.36 9.06 -10.52
CA VAL A 294 -6.69 8.98 -9.09
C VAL A 294 -7.94 9.82 -8.84
N GLY A 295 -8.97 9.20 -8.28
CA GLY A 295 -10.15 9.90 -7.79
C GLY A 295 -10.16 9.89 -6.27
N PHE A 296 -10.44 11.04 -5.65
CA PHE A 296 -10.42 11.12 -4.18
C PHE A 296 -11.67 10.52 -3.52
N GLY A 297 -12.76 10.30 -4.30
CA GLY A 297 -13.99 9.70 -3.77
C GLY A 297 -14.64 10.55 -2.68
N ALA A 298 -15.17 9.87 -1.66
CA ALA A 298 -15.73 10.55 -0.49
C ALA A 298 -14.62 11.18 0.35
N THR A 299 -14.74 12.47 0.61
CA THR A 299 -13.81 13.23 1.44
C THR A 299 -14.54 13.78 2.66
N THR A 300 -13.93 13.71 3.83
CA THR A 300 -14.42 14.37 5.05
C THR A 300 -13.41 15.41 5.49
N ALA A 301 -13.90 16.62 5.78
CA ALA A 301 -13.05 17.59 6.46
C ALA A 301 -12.67 17.04 7.84
N PRO A 302 -11.44 17.28 8.33
CA PRO A 302 -11.09 16.90 9.69
C PRO A 302 -12.05 17.57 10.65
N THR A 303 -12.68 16.80 11.53
CA THR A 303 -13.48 17.35 12.62
C THR A 303 -12.52 18.00 13.61
N THR A 304 -12.31 19.30 13.49
CA THR A 304 -11.73 20.07 14.57
C THR A 304 -12.78 20.07 15.69
N SER A 305 -12.63 19.21 16.66
CA SER A 305 -13.33 19.34 17.92
C SER A 305 -12.77 20.60 18.60
N THR A 306 -13.40 21.75 18.33
CA THR A 306 -13.20 22.93 19.16
C THR A 306 -13.66 22.55 20.56
N PRO A 307 -12.80 22.61 21.59
CA PRO A 307 -13.24 22.40 22.96
C PRO A 307 -14.32 23.43 23.21
N ALA A 308 -15.50 23.00 23.62
CA ALA A 308 -16.55 23.90 24.02
C ALA A 308 -15.98 24.84 25.12
N PRO A 309 -16.17 26.17 25.01
CA PRO A 309 -15.67 27.09 26.04
C PRO A 309 -16.26 26.68 27.37
N SER A 310 -15.39 26.37 28.34
CA SER A 310 -15.75 26.09 29.72
C SER A 310 -16.40 27.34 30.29
N THR A 311 -17.73 27.36 30.36
CA THR A 311 -18.47 28.43 31.01
C THR A 311 -18.29 28.29 32.51
N THR A 312 -17.41 29.11 33.06
CA THR A 312 -17.30 29.33 34.49
C THR A 312 -18.64 29.87 34.99
N LYS A 313 -19.34 29.08 35.79
CA LYS A 313 -20.64 29.42 36.39
C LYS A 313 -20.45 30.52 37.43
N ALA A 314 -20.99 31.71 37.15
CA ALA A 314 -21.18 32.76 38.18
C ALA A 314 -22.36 32.36 39.09
N PRO A 315 -22.29 32.65 40.40
CA PRO A 315 -23.36 32.26 41.34
C PRO A 315 -24.51 33.29 41.36
N GLY A 316 -25.72 32.78 41.25
CA GLY A 316 -26.90 33.32 41.90
C GLY A 316 -27.79 34.31 41.16
N SER A 317 -28.93 33.81 40.63
CA SER A 317 -30.24 34.49 40.80
C SER A 317 -31.35 33.46 40.56
N THR A 318 -32.15 33.23 41.58
CA THR A 318 -33.36 32.41 41.57
C THR A 318 -34.47 33.13 40.84
N THR A 319 -34.98 32.59 39.76
CA THR A 319 -36.27 32.96 39.18
C THR A 319 -37.12 31.72 39.02
N THR A 320 -38.24 31.70 39.73
CA THR A 320 -39.28 30.66 39.71
C THR A 320 -39.96 30.63 38.36
N ALA A 321 -39.92 29.48 37.66
CA ALA A 321 -40.66 29.22 36.42
C ALA A 321 -41.95 28.46 36.75
N ALA A 322 -43.05 28.93 36.20
CA ALA A 322 -44.39 28.33 36.32
C ALA A 322 -44.49 26.97 35.57
N PRO A 323 -45.34 26.05 36.04
CA PRO A 323 -45.48 24.73 35.41
C PRO A 323 -46.34 24.80 34.15
N THR A 324 -45.83 24.32 33.05
CA THR A 324 -46.58 24.04 31.82
C THR A 324 -47.12 22.61 31.85
N THR A 325 -48.44 22.50 31.80
CA THR A 325 -49.22 21.27 31.76
C THR A 325 -49.07 20.61 30.37
N ALA A 326 -48.54 19.39 30.30
CA ALA A 326 -48.52 18.58 29.09
C ALA A 326 -49.76 17.68 29.03
N THR A 327 -50.46 17.74 27.92
CA THR A 327 -51.65 16.91 27.63
C THR A 327 -51.24 15.47 27.30
N PRO A 328 -51.83 14.43 27.88
CA PRO A 328 -51.51 13.05 27.55
C PRO A 328 -52.20 12.63 26.25
N THR A 329 -51.45 12.10 25.28
CA THR A 329 -51.94 11.40 24.09
C THR A 329 -52.16 9.95 24.44
N THR A 330 -53.42 9.49 24.34
CA THR A 330 -53.87 8.12 24.55
C THR A 330 -53.54 7.28 23.34
N ALA A 331 -52.73 6.22 23.47
CA ALA A 331 -52.53 5.20 22.42
C ALA A 331 -53.52 4.05 22.66
N SER A 332 -54.23 3.66 21.59
CA SER A 332 -55.19 2.53 21.61
C SER A 332 -54.46 1.18 21.65
N PRO A 333 -54.94 0.22 22.41
CA PRO A 333 -54.37 -1.13 22.47
C PRO A 333 -54.82 -1.97 21.25
N THR A 334 -53.83 -2.54 20.55
CA THR A 334 -54.08 -3.60 19.57
C THR A 334 -54.07 -4.97 20.25
N THR A 335 -55.20 -5.64 20.19
CA THR A 335 -55.42 -7.00 20.75
C THR A 335 -54.78 -8.03 19.83
N ALA A 336 -53.78 -8.79 20.33
CA ALA A 336 -53.25 -9.96 19.65
C ALA A 336 -53.96 -11.21 20.15
N SER A 337 -54.45 -12.04 19.20
CA SER A 337 -55.08 -13.34 19.47
C SER A 337 -54.06 -14.37 19.95
N PRO A 338 -54.40 -15.23 20.90
CA PRO A 338 -53.51 -16.29 21.36
C PRO A 338 -53.50 -17.48 20.38
N THR A 339 -52.31 -17.85 19.91
CA THR A 339 -52.07 -19.09 19.19
C THR A 339 -51.68 -20.18 20.23
N THR A 340 -52.45 -21.22 20.28
CA THR A 340 -52.27 -22.39 21.12
C THR A 340 -51.07 -23.22 20.62
N ALA A 341 -50.02 -23.35 21.40
CA ALA A 341 -48.87 -24.19 21.07
C ALA A 341 -49.09 -25.61 21.69
N THR A 342 -48.97 -26.62 20.85
CA THR A 342 -49.00 -28.05 21.24
C THR A 342 -47.66 -28.40 21.92
N PRO A 343 -47.65 -29.15 23.03
CA PRO A 343 -46.42 -29.55 23.66
C PRO A 343 -45.73 -30.66 22.87
N THR A 344 -44.54 -30.41 22.40
CA THR A 344 -43.63 -31.45 21.85
C THR A 344 -42.66 -31.90 22.93
N THR A 345 -42.70 -33.19 23.23
CA THR A 345 -41.80 -33.86 24.17
C THR A 345 -40.38 -33.84 23.64
N ALA A 346 -39.46 -33.23 24.36
CA ALA A 346 -38.05 -33.21 24.01
C ALA A 346 -37.38 -34.52 24.41
N ALA A 347 -36.74 -35.20 23.46
CA ALA A 347 -35.81 -36.29 23.72
C ALA A 347 -34.49 -35.76 24.30
N PRO A 348 -33.76 -36.49 25.16
CA PRO A 348 -32.50 -36.04 25.73
C PRO A 348 -31.43 -35.99 24.61
N THR A 349 -30.92 -34.82 24.30
CA THR A 349 -29.75 -34.63 23.43
C THR A 349 -28.49 -34.71 24.28
N THR A 350 -27.71 -35.75 24.03
CA THR A 350 -26.30 -35.86 24.47
C THR A 350 -25.52 -34.69 23.86
N ALA A 351 -24.88 -33.91 24.71
CA ALA A 351 -24.03 -32.80 24.25
C ALA A 351 -22.88 -33.34 23.38
N ALA A 352 -22.87 -32.95 22.12
CA ALA A 352 -21.70 -33.14 21.25
C ALA A 352 -20.57 -32.21 21.72
N PRO A 353 -19.29 -32.64 21.61
CA PRO A 353 -18.17 -31.77 21.96
C PRO A 353 -18.19 -30.51 21.06
N THR A 354 -18.05 -29.35 21.68
CA THR A 354 -17.90 -28.07 21.01
C THR A 354 -16.61 -28.08 20.16
N THR A 355 -16.78 -28.29 18.87
CA THR A 355 -15.71 -28.08 17.91
C THR A 355 -15.41 -26.56 17.89
N ALA A 356 -14.14 -26.21 18.12
CA ALA A 356 -13.67 -24.82 18.01
C ALA A 356 -14.10 -24.24 16.66
N ALA A 357 -14.46 -22.93 16.66
CA ALA A 357 -14.83 -22.22 15.46
C ALA A 357 -13.74 -22.35 14.38
N PRO A 358 -14.07 -22.50 13.10
CA PRO A 358 -13.09 -22.70 12.06
C PRO A 358 -12.16 -21.48 11.94
N THR A 359 -10.87 -21.72 12.10
CA THR A 359 -9.81 -20.78 11.77
C THR A 359 -9.93 -20.41 10.30
N THR A 360 -9.99 -19.13 9.98
CA THR A 360 -10.11 -18.69 8.57
C THR A 360 -8.79 -19.00 7.84
N THR A 361 -8.79 -20.03 7.00
CA THR A 361 -7.63 -20.40 6.18
C THR A 361 -7.56 -19.46 4.98
N ALA A 362 -6.46 -18.73 4.84
CA ALA A 362 -6.23 -17.85 3.72
C ALA A 362 -5.42 -18.55 2.61
N ALA A 363 -5.79 -18.30 1.34
CA ALA A 363 -5.09 -18.84 0.17
C ALA A 363 -3.80 -18.06 -0.14
N PRO A 364 -2.86 -18.62 -0.94
CA PRO A 364 -1.69 -17.90 -1.43
C PRO A 364 -2.07 -16.58 -2.12
N GLY A 365 -1.36 -15.51 -1.83
CA GLY A 365 -1.67 -14.16 -2.34
C GLY A 365 -2.82 -13.46 -1.63
N SER A 366 -3.31 -13.99 -0.51
CA SER A 366 -4.35 -13.36 0.32
C SER A 366 -3.77 -12.47 1.40
N SER A 367 -4.56 -11.49 1.86
CA SER A 367 -4.22 -10.58 2.94
C SER A 367 -5.26 -10.66 4.06
N ASN A 368 -4.80 -10.61 5.32
CA ASN A 368 -5.65 -10.51 6.50
C ASN A 368 -5.21 -9.33 7.36
N GLY A 369 -6.18 -8.59 7.91
CA GLY A 369 -5.95 -7.48 8.82
C GLY A 369 -6.07 -7.90 10.28
N ILE A 370 -5.24 -7.31 11.13
CA ILE A 370 -5.26 -7.43 12.59
C ILE A 370 -5.40 -6.04 13.17
N ASP A 371 -6.39 -5.82 14.02
CA ASP A 371 -6.61 -4.52 14.65
C ASP A 371 -5.62 -4.31 15.80
N LEU A 372 -4.89 -3.20 15.76
CA LEU A 372 -3.98 -2.76 16.81
C LEU A 372 -4.65 -1.67 17.63
N THR A 373 -4.53 -1.75 18.94
CA THR A 373 -5.00 -0.71 19.87
C THR A 373 -3.86 -0.31 20.79
N VAL A 374 -3.72 0.99 21.03
CA VAL A 374 -2.83 1.57 22.02
C VAL A 374 -3.56 2.71 22.75
N ASP A 375 -3.43 2.78 24.07
CA ASP A 375 -3.86 3.90 24.87
C ASP A 375 -2.64 4.74 25.27
N ILE A 376 -2.50 5.92 24.68
CA ILE A 376 -1.42 6.85 24.99
C ILE A 376 -1.85 7.66 26.22
N PRO A 377 -1.08 7.64 27.32
CA PRO A 377 -1.44 8.39 28.53
C PRO A 377 -1.40 9.90 28.28
N ASP A 378 -2.39 10.62 28.79
CA ASP A 378 -2.29 12.07 28.93
C ASP A 378 -1.18 12.42 29.93
N VAL A 379 -0.48 13.51 29.69
CA VAL A 379 0.68 13.93 30.50
C VAL A 379 0.19 14.39 31.87
N ASP A 380 -0.12 13.46 32.76
CA ASP A 380 -0.10 13.62 34.21
C ASP A 380 -0.18 12.26 34.92
N ASN A 381 0.94 11.91 35.50
CA ASN A 381 1.28 11.13 36.69
C ASN A 381 0.49 9.87 37.09
N GLY A 382 1.21 8.74 37.15
CA GLY A 382 1.03 7.77 38.23
C GLY A 382 0.61 6.36 37.85
N GLY A 383 1.59 5.49 37.85
CA GLY A 383 1.63 4.13 38.38
C GLY A 383 0.43 3.18 38.18
N GLY A 384 0.68 2.04 37.60
CA GLY A 384 -0.30 0.93 37.62
C GLY A 384 0.28 -0.37 37.11
N GLU A 385 0.16 -1.33 37.91
CA GLU A 385 0.76 -2.64 38.02
C GLU A 385 0.55 -3.59 36.84
N ASN A 386 1.51 -4.52 36.74
CA ASN A 386 1.56 -5.66 35.82
C ASN A 386 0.80 -6.87 36.44
N PRO A 387 0.14 -7.70 35.66
CA PRO A 387 0.04 -9.10 35.99
C PRO A 387 0.47 -10.03 34.83
N GLY A 388 1.51 -10.80 34.98
CA GLY A 388 1.42 -12.20 35.31
C GLY A 388 1.48 -13.13 34.10
N ASP A 389 2.64 -13.78 33.95
CA ASP A 389 2.91 -14.91 33.06
C ASP A 389 1.98 -16.10 33.31
N GLY A 390 1.58 -16.77 32.23
CA GLY A 390 0.93 -18.07 32.26
C GLY A 390 1.51 -19.00 31.21
N ASP A 391 2.44 -19.83 31.62
CA ASP A 391 2.92 -20.99 30.88
C ASP A 391 1.81 -22.02 30.67
N GLY A 392 1.65 -22.49 29.44
CA GLY A 392 0.76 -23.59 29.08
C GLY A 392 1.38 -24.46 28.01
N ASP A 393 2.13 -25.46 28.46
CA ASP A 393 2.61 -26.58 27.66
C ASP A 393 1.42 -27.47 27.26
N GLY A 394 1.28 -27.82 25.98
CA GLY A 394 0.25 -28.66 25.45
C GLY A 394 0.66 -29.37 24.17
N GLY A 395 1.44 -30.44 24.29
CA GLY A 395 1.73 -31.36 23.18
C GLY A 395 0.45 -32.00 22.66
N GLY A 396 0.08 -31.69 21.42
CA GLY A 396 -1.00 -32.33 20.67
C GLY A 396 -0.43 -33.02 19.44
N THR A 397 -0.76 -34.31 19.29
CA THR A 397 -0.45 -35.17 18.16
C THR A 397 -0.98 -34.54 16.85
N ASP A 398 -0.07 -34.39 15.91
CA ASP A 398 -0.22 -33.79 14.59
C ASP A 398 -1.35 -34.46 13.77
N PRO A 399 -2.47 -33.78 13.44
CA PRO A 399 -3.38 -34.28 12.42
C PRO A 399 -2.65 -34.19 11.06
N SER A 400 -2.73 -35.26 10.26
CA SER A 400 -2.10 -35.35 8.95
C SER A 400 -2.33 -34.06 8.15
N LEU A 401 -1.23 -33.33 7.82
CA LEU A 401 -1.30 -32.09 7.05
C LEU A 401 -1.91 -32.35 5.66
N PRO A 402 -2.72 -31.45 5.12
CA PRO A 402 -3.30 -31.60 3.78
C PRO A 402 -2.19 -31.68 2.74
N ASP A 403 -2.37 -32.56 1.74
CA ASP A 403 -1.39 -32.80 0.69
C ASP A 403 -1.37 -31.69 -0.37
N ASN A 404 -0.18 -31.32 -0.83
CA ASN A 404 0.08 -30.44 -1.97
C ASN A 404 -0.59 -29.06 -1.89
N VAL A 405 -0.58 -28.44 -0.70
CA VAL A 405 -1.17 -27.12 -0.46
C VAL A 405 -0.14 -26.14 0.07
N PHE A 406 -0.37 -24.88 -0.21
CA PHE A 406 0.15 -23.74 0.55
C PHE A 406 -1.02 -23.00 1.15
N SER A 407 -1.03 -22.87 2.46
CA SER A 407 -2.05 -22.12 3.18
C SER A 407 -1.46 -21.45 4.41
N TRP A 408 -2.15 -20.44 4.90
CA TRP A 408 -1.76 -19.78 6.14
C TRP A 408 -2.99 -19.31 6.90
N THR A 409 -2.85 -19.20 8.20
CA THR A 409 -3.92 -18.80 9.10
C THR A 409 -3.38 -17.90 10.19
N ILE A 410 -4.21 -16.99 10.66
CA ILE A 410 -3.98 -16.24 11.89
C ILE A 410 -4.86 -16.89 12.95
N ASP A 411 -4.33 -17.12 14.15
CA ASP A 411 -5.13 -17.60 15.27
C ASP A 411 -6.30 -16.63 15.49
N ALA A 412 -7.53 -17.18 15.59
CA ALA A 412 -8.74 -16.37 15.77
C ALA A 412 -8.68 -15.50 17.04
N ALA A 413 -7.96 -15.94 18.07
CA ALA A 413 -7.69 -15.15 19.27
C ALA A 413 -6.82 -13.90 19.02
N GLN A 414 -6.19 -13.81 17.85
CA GLN A 414 -5.29 -12.73 17.44
C GLN A 414 -5.91 -11.74 16.44
N SER A 415 -7.22 -11.67 16.37
CA SER A 415 -7.92 -10.68 15.53
C SER A 415 -7.67 -9.23 15.99
N SER A 416 -7.24 -9.06 17.25
CA SER A 416 -6.84 -7.76 17.80
C SER A 416 -5.66 -7.90 18.76
N ILE A 417 -4.77 -6.90 18.75
CA ILE A 417 -3.61 -6.82 19.65
C ILE A 417 -3.70 -5.50 20.41
N VAL A 418 -3.62 -5.57 21.73
CA VAL A 418 -3.48 -4.40 22.59
C VAL A 418 -2.00 -4.21 22.92
N LEU A 419 -1.45 -3.05 22.56
CA LEU A 419 -0.08 -2.69 22.89
C LEU A 419 -0.04 -2.12 24.31
N ALA A 420 0.65 -2.80 25.21
CA ALA A 420 0.78 -2.42 26.62
C ALA A 420 1.93 -1.41 26.82
N PRO A 421 1.77 -0.43 27.74
CA PRO A 421 2.84 0.50 28.06
C PRO A 421 4.02 -0.21 28.71
N VAL A 422 5.23 0.14 28.32
CA VAL A 422 6.50 -0.30 28.90
C VAL A 422 7.36 0.90 29.22
N ALA A 423 8.45 0.71 29.97
CA ALA A 423 9.34 1.80 30.32
C ALA A 423 9.79 2.57 29.07
N GLY A 424 9.45 3.85 29.01
CA GLY A 424 9.83 4.80 27.96
C GLY A 424 11.05 5.62 28.35
N GLY A 425 11.25 6.72 27.65
CA GLY A 425 12.26 7.74 27.94
C GLY A 425 11.63 9.10 28.20
N ALA A 426 12.45 10.12 28.49
CA ALA A 426 11.97 11.48 28.65
C ALA A 426 11.34 12.04 27.35
N ASP A 427 11.81 11.55 26.20
CA ASP A 427 11.44 12.07 24.87
C ASP A 427 10.42 11.20 24.14
N PHE A 428 10.04 10.05 24.69
CA PHE A 428 9.12 9.12 24.03
C PHE A 428 8.34 8.25 25.02
N HIS A 429 7.12 7.88 24.61
CA HIS A 429 6.36 6.78 25.18
C HIS A 429 6.67 5.50 24.42
N ARG A 430 6.70 4.36 25.11
CA ARG A 430 6.93 3.06 24.51
C ARG A 430 5.85 2.07 24.89
N PHE A 431 5.43 1.28 23.91
CA PHE A 431 4.43 0.24 24.09
C PHE A 431 4.92 -1.04 23.40
N SER A 432 4.61 -2.19 23.99
CA SER A 432 4.95 -3.47 23.42
C SER A 432 3.73 -4.37 23.27
N GLY A 433 3.80 -5.31 22.35
CA GLY A 433 2.81 -6.33 22.11
C GLY A 433 3.43 -7.51 21.40
N SER A 434 2.65 -8.54 21.17
CA SER A 434 3.10 -9.70 20.43
C SER A 434 2.10 -10.03 19.34
N LEU A 435 2.58 -10.11 18.10
CA LEU A 435 1.87 -10.81 17.05
C LEU A 435 1.97 -12.32 17.36
N GLY A 436 0.85 -12.89 17.69
CA GLY A 436 0.75 -14.30 18.02
C GLY A 436 0.72 -15.17 16.76
N ASN A 437 0.45 -16.42 16.97
CA ASN A 437 0.63 -17.52 16.05
C ASN A 437 0.01 -17.31 14.67
N VAL A 438 0.86 -17.03 13.69
CA VAL A 438 0.54 -17.14 12.27
C VAL A 438 1.06 -18.50 11.80
N THR A 439 0.16 -19.40 11.46
CA THR A 439 0.53 -20.74 10.99
C THR A 439 0.61 -20.76 9.48
N VAL A 440 1.74 -21.22 8.95
CA VAL A 440 1.95 -21.48 7.52
C VAL A 440 2.06 -22.99 7.33
N ILE A 441 1.29 -23.53 6.41
CA ILE A 441 1.36 -24.93 5.97
C ILE A 441 1.81 -24.95 4.53
N ASP A 442 2.94 -25.57 4.25
CA ASP A 442 3.42 -25.80 2.89
C ASP A 442 3.78 -27.27 2.68
N THR A 443 2.91 -27.97 1.99
CA THR A 443 3.07 -29.38 1.62
C THR A 443 3.21 -29.57 0.11
N ARG A 444 3.39 -28.49 -0.64
CA ARG A 444 3.50 -28.52 -2.10
C ARG A 444 4.62 -29.44 -2.57
N ASN A 445 4.33 -30.23 -3.60
CA ASN A 445 5.33 -31.09 -4.23
C ASN A 445 6.42 -30.28 -4.96
N SER A 446 6.07 -29.09 -5.42
CA SER A 446 7.01 -28.15 -6.07
C SER A 446 8.05 -27.58 -5.11
N GLN A 447 7.79 -27.62 -3.78
CA GLN A 447 8.62 -26.96 -2.76
C GLN A 447 8.99 -25.53 -3.19
N ALA A 448 8.02 -24.80 -3.80
CA ALA A 448 8.21 -23.46 -4.28
C ALA A 448 8.47 -22.51 -3.09
N ALA A 449 9.30 -21.50 -3.29
CA ALA A 449 9.52 -20.48 -2.27
C ALA A 449 8.20 -19.83 -1.81
N TRP A 450 8.15 -19.35 -0.58
CA TRP A 450 7.04 -18.55 -0.07
C TRP A 450 7.54 -17.40 0.79
N SER A 451 6.68 -16.38 0.97
CA SER A 451 6.94 -15.28 1.88
C SER A 451 5.67 -14.82 2.57
N LEU A 452 5.82 -14.36 3.80
CA LEU A 452 4.80 -13.71 4.60
C LEU A 452 5.33 -12.34 5.02
N THR A 453 4.56 -11.29 4.78
CA THR A 453 4.95 -9.90 5.01
C THR A 453 3.88 -9.18 5.80
N GLY A 454 4.23 -8.05 6.41
CA GLY A 454 3.28 -7.20 7.11
C GLY A 454 3.52 -5.72 6.89
N GLN A 455 2.45 -4.95 7.01
CA GLN A 455 2.41 -3.50 6.93
C GLN A 455 1.34 -2.96 7.87
N VAL A 456 1.61 -1.84 8.54
CA VAL A 456 0.63 -1.18 9.41
C VAL A 456 0.11 0.11 8.77
N SER A 457 -1.19 0.37 8.93
CA SER A 457 -1.80 1.67 8.59
C SER A 457 -1.33 2.76 9.55
N ASP A 458 -1.57 4.04 9.21
CA ASP A 458 -1.48 5.08 10.22
C ASP A 458 -2.58 4.88 11.28
N PHE A 459 -2.33 5.31 12.52
CA PHE A 459 -3.26 5.19 13.63
C PHE A 459 -4.37 6.25 13.57
N SER A 460 -5.53 5.94 14.14
CA SER A 460 -6.76 6.75 14.05
C SER A 460 -6.63 8.20 14.52
N GLY A 461 -5.72 8.51 15.41
CA GLY A 461 -5.47 9.88 15.92
C GLY A 461 -4.41 10.66 15.15
N GLY A 462 -4.05 10.23 13.92
CA GLY A 462 -3.02 10.88 13.11
C GLY A 462 -1.58 10.50 13.49
N LEU A 463 -1.41 9.56 14.41
CA LEU A 463 -0.11 8.99 14.70
C LEU A 463 0.34 8.11 13.53
N SER A 464 1.53 8.37 12.98
CA SER A 464 2.02 7.61 11.84
C SER A 464 2.38 6.18 12.20
N GLY A 465 1.97 5.21 11.36
CA GLY A 465 2.33 3.79 11.45
C GLY A 465 3.84 3.54 11.42
N LYS A 466 4.63 4.52 10.98
CA LYS A 466 6.11 4.44 11.02
C LYS A 466 6.67 4.17 12.43
N TYR A 467 5.94 4.57 13.47
CA TYR A 467 6.41 4.43 14.85
C TYR A 467 6.29 2.99 15.39
N LEU A 468 5.60 2.09 14.69
CA LEU A 468 5.58 0.68 15.01
C LEU A 468 6.75 -0.04 14.33
N GLY A 469 7.49 -0.81 15.09
CA GLY A 469 8.49 -1.76 14.65
C GLY A 469 8.14 -3.17 15.06
N TRP A 470 8.90 -4.15 14.59
CA TRP A 470 8.79 -5.53 15.06
C TRP A 470 10.11 -6.31 15.02
N THR A 471 10.14 -7.40 15.78
CA THR A 471 11.19 -8.43 15.70
C THR A 471 10.52 -9.77 15.40
N PRO A 472 10.56 -10.25 14.13
CA PRO A 472 10.02 -11.54 13.74
C PRO A 472 10.70 -12.71 14.43
N LYS A 473 9.93 -13.77 14.72
CA LYS A 473 10.44 -15.01 15.32
C LYS A 473 9.71 -16.23 14.78
N ILE A 474 10.40 -17.36 14.71
CA ILE A 474 9.80 -18.67 14.47
C ILE A 474 9.45 -19.27 15.83
N VAL A 475 8.16 -19.49 16.05
CA VAL A 475 7.63 -20.11 17.28
C VAL A 475 7.75 -21.62 17.19
N THR A 476 7.31 -22.19 16.05
CA THR A 476 7.48 -23.61 15.75
C THR A 476 8.12 -23.75 14.39
N ALA A 477 9.25 -24.45 14.33
CA ALA A 477 9.99 -24.64 13.08
C ALA A 477 9.28 -25.63 12.16
N GLY A 478 9.28 -25.34 10.85
CA GLY A 478 8.72 -26.20 9.81
C GLY A 478 8.55 -25.43 8.51
N ALA A 479 8.04 -26.08 7.47
CA ALA A 479 7.80 -25.49 6.14
C ALA A 479 8.98 -24.64 5.60
N GLY A 480 10.21 -24.92 6.08
CA GLY A 480 11.42 -24.17 5.72
C GLY A 480 11.45 -22.70 6.19
N ALA A 481 10.60 -22.33 7.14
CA ALA A 481 10.44 -20.94 7.58
C ALA A 481 11.72 -20.34 8.15
N ILE A 482 12.08 -19.16 7.65
CA ILE A 482 13.17 -18.30 8.13
C ILE A 482 12.55 -16.97 8.53
N PRO A 483 12.82 -16.45 9.75
CA PRO A 483 12.24 -15.18 10.19
C PRO A 483 12.78 -14.02 9.37
N GLY A 484 11.97 -12.98 9.20
CA GLY A 484 12.39 -11.72 8.63
C GLY A 484 13.36 -10.96 9.52
N GLY A 485 13.98 -9.91 8.99
CA GLY A 485 14.83 -9.02 9.78
C GLY A 485 14.03 -8.16 10.76
N THR A 486 14.67 -7.77 11.88
CA THR A 486 14.12 -6.77 12.80
C THR A 486 13.91 -5.44 12.07
N VAL A 487 12.74 -4.85 12.23
CA VAL A 487 12.39 -3.52 11.74
C VAL A 487 12.25 -2.60 12.95
N PRO A 488 13.16 -1.63 13.13
CA PRO A 488 13.04 -0.71 14.27
C PRO A 488 11.85 0.23 14.10
N SER A 489 11.33 0.75 15.22
CA SER A 489 10.41 1.88 15.18
C SER A 489 11.03 3.06 14.41
N GLY A 490 10.24 3.76 13.61
CA GLY A 490 10.66 4.98 12.91
C GLY A 490 10.98 6.16 13.84
N PHE A 491 10.76 6.02 15.15
CA PHE A 491 11.32 6.91 16.15
C PHE A 491 12.85 6.75 16.26
N VAL A 492 13.34 5.51 16.08
CA VAL A 492 14.76 5.17 16.13
C VAL A 492 15.40 5.34 14.75
N ALA A 493 14.82 4.71 13.73
CA ALA A 493 15.33 4.77 12.36
C ALA A 493 14.29 4.31 11.34
N GLY A 494 14.32 4.90 10.15
CA GLY A 494 13.51 4.48 8.99
C GLY A 494 12.01 4.78 9.14
N ASN A 495 11.19 3.96 8.51
CA ASN A 495 9.74 4.13 8.45
C ASN A 495 8.96 3.05 9.24
N GLY A 496 9.65 2.23 10.05
CA GLY A 496 9.00 1.16 10.79
C GLY A 496 8.15 0.25 9.90
N LEU A 497 7.05 -0.24 10.42
CA LEU A 497 6.09 -1.09 9.69
C LEU A 497 5.11 -0.30 8.80
N ARG A 498 5.25 1.01 8.68
CA ARG A 498 4.57 1.74 7.61
C ARG A 498 5.03 1.24 6.24
N ASP A 499 6.28 0.81 6.15
CA ASP A 499 6.81 0.10 4.99
C ASP A 499 6.57 -1.40 5.14
N VAL A 500 6.20 -2.05 4.03
CA VAL A 500 6.01 -3.50 4.03
C VAL A 500 7.31 -4.20 4.39
N SER A 501 7.25 -5.13 5.32
CA SER A 501 8.42 -5.80 5.87
C SER A 501 8.19 -7.31 5.96
N SER A 502 9.26 -8.10 5.77
CA SER A 502 9.17 -9.56 5.83
C SER A 502 8.96 -10.02 7.28
N LEU A 503 7.89 -10.80 7.51
CA LEU A 503 7.66 -11.53 8.74
C LEU A 503 8.39 -12.88 8.72
N ALA A 504 8.25 -13.65 7.62
CA ALA A 504 9.00 -14.87 7.37
C ALA A 504 9.02 -15.23 5.89
N SER A 505 9.94 -16.10 5.50
CA SER A 505 10.03 -16.64 4.14
C SER A 505 10.65 -18.04 4.13
N ALA A 506 10.47 -18.78 3.03
CA ALA A 506 11.23 -19.98 2.75
C ALA A 506 11.75 -20.00 1.32
N GLN A 507 12.95 -20.56 1.15
CA GLN A 507 13.58 -20.70 -0.16
C GLN A 507 12.98 -21.89 -0.91
N LYS A 508 13.07 -21.89 -2.24
CA LYS A 508 12.72 -23.05 -3.07
C LYS A 508 13.51 -24.29 -2.62
N GLY A 509 12.87 -25.43 -2.59
CA GLY A 509 13.47 -26.70 -2.15
C GLY A 509 13.44 -26.92 -0.64
N HIS A 510 12.71 -26.07 0.11
CA HIS A 510 12.56 -26.22 1.55
C HIS A 510 11.80 -27.51 1.92
N ALA A 511 11.95 -27.97 3.17
CA ALA A 511 11.19 -29.08 3.68
C ALA A 511 9.68 -28.76 3.77
N LYS A 512 8.83 -29.71 3.41
CA LYS A 512 7.38 -29.63 3.63
C LYS A 512 7.06 -29.64 5.11
N GLY A 513 5.91 -29.07 5.47
CA GLY A 513 5.43 -29.11 6.84
C GLY A 513 4.59 -27.91 7.23
N SER A 514 4.51 -27.67 8.52
CA SER A 514 3.84 -26.53 9.12
C SER A 514 4.83 -25.74 9.99
N ALA A 515 4.76 -24.41 9.92
CA ALA A 515 5.52 -23.51 10.78
C ALA A 515 4.57 -22.56 11.50
N THR A 516 4.87 -22.22 12.74
CA THR A 516 4.21 -21.13 13.47
C THR A 516 5.16 -19.96 13.59
N ILE A 517 4.69 -18.78 13.24
CA ILE A 517 5.47 -17.55 13.12
C ILE A 517 4.82 -16.48 13.99
N GLY A 518 5.62 -15.66 14.63
CA GLY A 518 5.17 -14.51 15.42
C GLY A 518 6.13 -13.35 15.30
N ALA A 519 5.84 -12.26 16.00
CA ALA A 519 6.76 -11.14 16.15
C ALA A 519 6.51 -10.40 17.46
N ASP A 520 7.57 -9.87 18.06
CA ASP A 520 7.45 -8.90 19.13
C ASP A 520 7.27 -7.52 18.51
N LEU A 521 6.23 -6.82 18.92
CA LEU A 521 5.86 -5.49 18.43
C LEU A 521 6.43 -4.42 19.38
N ASP A 522 6.99 -3.35 18.82
CA ASP A 522 7.57 -2.22 19.56
C ASP A 522 7.10 -0.89 18.97
N LEU A 523 6.20 -0.21 19.66
CA LEU A 523 5.71 1.11 19.30
C LEU A 523 6.41 2.16 20.15
N MET A 524 7.18 3.05 19.51
CA MET A 524 7.82 4.19 20.18
C MET A 524 7.30 5.48 19.55
N VAL A 525 6.66 6.32 20.34
CA VAL A 525 6.05 7.58 19.88
C VAL A 525 6.66 8.77 20.61
N PRO A 526 6.80 9.95 19.97
CA PRO A 526 7.27 11.16 20.64
C PRO A 526 6.45 11.47 21.90
N ALA A 527 7.09 11.94 22.97
CA ALA A 527 6.39 12.33 24.22
C ALA A 527 5.35 13.45 24.00
N SER A 528 5.47 14.22 22.91
CA SER A 528 4.50 15.26 22.53
C SER A 528 3.26 14.71 21.79
N THR A 529 3.15 13.39 21.58
CA THR A 529 1.99 12.79 20.94
C THR A 529 0.76 12.96 21.83
N ALA A 530 -0.35 13.42 21.24
CA ALA A 530 -1.59 13.60 21.98
C ALA A 530 -2.05 12.28 22.60
N GLY A 531 -2.44 12.34 23.86
CA GLY A 531 -2.98 11.20 24.60
C GLY A 531 -4.31 10.71 24.03
N GLY A 532 -4.70 9.51 24.43
CA GLY A 532 -5.95 8.87 24.06
C GLY A 532 -5.76 7.55 23.30
N ARG A 533 -6.89 6.86 23.14
CA ARG A 533 -6.93 5.56 22.46
C ARG A 533 -6.73 5.72 20.96
N GLN A 534 -5.75 5.01 20.43
CA GLN A 534 -5.40 4.98 19.00
C GLN A 534 -5.55 3.56 18.46
N THR A 535 -6.04 3.42 17.24
CA THR A 535 -6.22 2.13 16.56
C THR A 535 -5.58 2.17 15.17
N ALA A 536 -5.00 1.06 14.75
CA ALA A 536 -4.46 0.86 13.41
C ALA A 536 -4.70 -0.60 12.98
N THR A 537 -4.53 -0.88 11.70
CA THR A 537 -4.63 -2.24 11.17
C THR A 537 -3.26 -2.71 10.69
N LEU A 538 -2.78 -3.83 11.24
CA LEU A 538 -1.63 -4.57 10.72
C LEU A 538 -2.12 -5.56 9.67
N THR A 539 -1.78 -5.33 8.42
CA THR A 539 -2.14 -6.22 7.31
C THR A 539 -1.00 -7.20 7.05
N LEU A 540 -1.29 -8.49 7.14
CA LEU A 540 -0.38 -9.56 6.72
C LEU A 540 -0.73 -10.02 5.31
N THR A 541 0.28 -10.30 4.50
CA THR A 541 0.13 -10.77 3.12
C THR A 541 1.06 -11.95 2.89
N ALA A 542 0.51 -13.06 2.40
CA ALA A 542 1.28 -14.25 2.06
C ALA A 542 1.37 -14.45 0.54
N LEU A 543 2.54 -14.82 0.07
CA LEU A 543 2.84 -15.24 -1.29
C LEU A 543 3.48 -16.63 -1.24
N GLY A 544 2.96 -17.55 -2.08
CA GLY A 544 3.44 -18.93 -2.05
C GLY A 544 3.24 -19.69 -3.35
#